data_078c50dc6a55f5450f1b7c807041b457
#
_entry.id   078c50dc6a55f5450f1b7c807041b457
#
_cell.length_a   1.000
_cell.length_b   1.000
_cell.length_c   1.000
_cell.angle_alpha   90.00
_cell.angle_beta   90.00
_cell.angle_gamma   90.00
#
_symmetry.space_group_name_H-M   'P 1'
#
loop_
_entity.id
_entity.type
_entity.pdbx_description
1 polymer ?
#
loop_
_entity_poly.entity_id
_entity_poly.type
_entity_poly.pdbx_seq_one_letter_code
_entity_poly.pdbx_strand_id
1 'polypeptide(L)'
;MARVTCKPGVRFKGFTRGLVRILGAVLLVAERTPMAQVVITSANDGTHSRRPRSRHYSDEAVDLRSRSFRTAESRNRFLQRLRRELGPAFWLDYERAGTPHEHFHVQVRKGHTYVGGLARGGREPRS
;
A
#
# COMPACT_ATOMS: atom_id res chain seq x y z
N MET A 1 -15.55 13.48 -4.53
CA MET A 1 -14.80 12.43 -5.22
C MET A 1 -13.42 12.27 -4.61
N ALA A 2 -13.03 11.04 -4.36
CA ALA A 2 -11.70 10.77 -3.84
C ALA A 2 -10.66 10.90 -4.95
N ARG A 3 -9.43 11.19 -4.57
CA ARG A 3 -8.34 11.33 -5.52
C ARG A 3 -7.13 10.56 -4.99
N VAL A 4 -6.50 9.82 -5.88
CA VAL A 4 -5.22 9.17 -5.60
C VAL A 4 -4.19 9.78 -6.53
N THR A 5 -3.14 10.33 -5.95
CA THR A 5 -2.08 10.99 -6.72
C THR A 5 -0.73 10.48 -6.24
N CYS A 6 0.30 10.80 -7.00
CA CYS A 6 1.67 10.49 -6.62
C CYS A 6 2.40 11.77 -6.25
N LYS A 7 3.24 11.69 -5.23
CA LYS A 7 4.17 12.76 -4.93
C LYS A 7 5.07 12.97 -6.15
N PRO A 8 5.45 14.21 -6.45
CA PRO A 8 6.38 14.46 -7.55
C PRO A 8 7.66 13.62 -7.39
N GLY A 9 8.09 13.01 -8.48
CA GLY A 9 9.28 12.18 -8.48
C GLY A 9 9.03 10.70 -8.28
N VAL A 10 7.84 10.31 -7.85
CA VAL A 10 7.52 8.90 -7.71
C VAL A 10 7.38 8.27 -9.10
N ARG A 11 8.02 7.14 -9.29
CA ARG A 11 7.96 6.41 -10.55
C ARG A 11 7.68 4.94 -10.27
N PHE A 12 7.08 4.30 -11.24
CA PHE A 12 6.87 2.87 -11.22
C PHE A 12 7.77 2.26 -12.27
N LYS A 13 8.74 1.46 -11.84
CA LYS A 13 9.67 0.81 -12.75
C LYS A 13 9.09 -0.43 -13.40
N GLY A 14 8.08 -0.99 -12.79
CA GLY A 14 7.40 -2.15 -13.31
C GLY A 14 6.17 -2.45 -12.49
N PHE A 15 5.41 -3.43 -12.92
CA PHE A 15 4.17 -3.81 -12.25
C PHE A 15 4.14 -5.31 -12.07
N THR A 16 3.92 -5.74 -10.83
CA THR A 16 3.60 -7.12 -10.53
C THR A 16 2.11 -7.20 -10.22
N ARG A 17 1.57 -8.40 -10.18
CA ARG A 17 0.17 -8.57 -9.80
C ARG A 17 -0.11 -8.05 -8.41
N GLY A 18 0.86 -8.26 -7.50
CA GLY A 18 0.70 -7.74 -6.15
C GLY A 18 0.64 -6.22 -6.11
N LEU A 19 1.51 -5.55 -6.84
CA LEU A 19 1.49 -4.10 -6.91
C LEU A 19 0.18 -3.59 -7.50
N VAL A 20 -0.28 -4.18 -8.59
CA VAL A 20 -1.54 -3.78 -9.22
C VAL A 20 -2.70 -3.98 -8.25
N ARG A 21 -2.70 -5.07 -7.51
CA ARG A 21 -3.75 -5.33 -6.52
C ARG A 21 -3.73 -4.26 -5.42
N ILE A 22 -2.54 -3.87 -4.96
CA ILE A 22 -2.43 -2.81 -3.95
C ILE A 22 -3.00 -1.51 -4.49
N LEU A 23 -2.61 -1.12 -5.69
CA LEU A 23 -3.09 0.14 -6.28
C LEU A 23 -4.59 0.12 -6.48
N GLY A 24 -5.14 -0.99 -6.95
CA GLY A 24 -6.58 -1.13 -7.12
C GLY A 24 -7.34 -1.03 -5.80
N ALA A 25 -6.80 -1.64 -4.76
CA ALA A 25 -7.42 -1.57 -3.43
C ALA A 25 -7.38 -0.16 -2.88
N VAL A 26 -6.25 0.54 -3.06
CA VAL A 26 -6.13 1.93 -2.61
C VAL A 26 -7.16 2.80 -3.30
N LEU A 27 -7.31 2.65 -4.61
CA LEU A 27 -8.31 3.40 -5.36
C LEU A 27 -9.72 3.11 -4.86
N LEU A 28 -10.05 1.85 -4.67
CA LEU A 28 -11.39 1.45 -4.26
C LEU A 28 -11.73 2.00 -2.87
N VAL A 29 -10.80 1.85 -1.93
CA VAL A 29 -11.04 2.34 -0.57
C VAL A 29 -11.10 3.85 -0.53
N ALA A 30 -10.26 4.53 -1.32
CA ALA A 30 -10.29 5.99 -1.42
C ALA A 30 -11.65 6.47 -1.93
N GLU A 31 -12.21 5.79 -2.92
CA GLU A 31 -13.53 6.13 -3.46
C GLU A 31 -14.62 6.01 -2.40
N ARG A 32 -14.46 5.11 -1.47
CA ARG A 32 -15.43 4.87 -0.41
C ARG A 32 -15.18 5.69 0.84
N THR A 33 -14.14 6.51 0.84
CA THR A 33 -13.78 7.34 1.99
C THR A 33 -14.05 8.79 1.61
N PRO A 34 -15.08 9.41 2.16
CA PRO A 34 -15.45 10.77 1.78
C PRO A 34 -14.28 11.74 1.99
N MET A 35 -14.09 12.62 1.02
CA MET A 35 -13.07 13.67 1.09
C MET A 35 -11.64 13.13 1.13
N ALA A 36 -11.43 11.86 0.87
CA ALA A 36 -10.09 11.31 0.94
C ALA A 36 -9.23 11.83 -0.20
N GLN A 37 -8.02 12.20 0.15
CA GLN A 37 -6.97 12.47 -0.81
C GLN A 37 -5.79 11.60 -0.42
N VAL A 38 -5.47 10.64 -1.27
CA VAL A 38 -4.43 9.67 -0.99
C VAL A 38 -3.23 10.00 -1.86
N VAL A 39 -2.07 10.11 -1.23
CA VAL A 39 -0.83 10.44 -1.94
C VAL A 39 0.13 9.27 -1.80
N ILE A 40 0.53 8.72 -2.93
CA ILE A 40 1.58 7.71 -2.99
C ILE A 40 2.91 8.43 -2.91
N THR A 41 3.71 8.12 -1.91
CA THR A 41 4.97 8.83 -1.68
C THR A 41 6.19 8.01 -2.11
N SER A 42 6.02 6.71 -2.31
CA SER A 42 7.12 5.86 -2.74
C SER A 42 6.56 4.61 -3.37
N ALA A 43 7.25 4.12 -4.38
CA ALA A 43 6.92 2.87 -5.05
C ALA A 43 8.23 2.10 -5.24
N ASN A 44 8.47 1.60 -6.44
CA ASN A 44 9.70 0.89 -6.74
C ASN A 44 10.69 1.75 -7.51
N ASP A 45 10.61 3.06 -7.31
CA ASP A 45 11.27 4.04 -8.18
C ASP A 45 12.59 4.54 -7.67
N GLY A 46 13.04 4.08 -6.52
CA GLY A 46 14.25 4.63 -5.97
C GLY A 46 15.00 3.64 -5.11
N THR A 47 16.03 4.17 -4.45
CA THR A 47 16.79 3.39 -3.50
C THR A 47 16.12 3.49 -2.15
N HIS A 48 15.54 2.41 -1.68
CA HIS A 48 14.88 2.36 -0.40
C HIS A 48 15.85 1.88 0.66
N SER A 49 16.65 2.82 1.14
CA SER A 49 17.62 2.53 2.16
C SER A 49 18.62 1.45 1.71
N ARG A 50 19.24 0.86 2.68
CA ARG A 50 20.23 -0.18 2.47
C ARG A 50 19.65 -1.56 2.58
N ARG A 51 18.35 -1.69 2.38
CA ARG A 51 17.66 -2.97 2.52
C ARG A 51 17.38 -3.58 1.16
N PRO A 52 18.27 -4.42 0.66
CA PRO A 52 18.08 -5.01 -0.68
C PRO A 52 16.88 -5.96 -0.73
N ARG A 53 16.33 -6.34 0.42
CA ARG A 53 15.16 -7.22 0.48
C ARG A 53 13.85 -6.47 0.62
N SER A 54 13.88 -5.15 0.54
CA SER A 54 12.64 -4.37 0.60
C SER A 54 11.70 -4.79 -0.54
N ARG A 55 10.43 -4.90 -0.24
CA ARG A 55 9.42 -5.22 -1.26
C ARG A 55 9.30 -4.13 -2.31
N HIS A 56 9.76 -2.92 -2.00
CA HIS A 56 9.82 -1.86 -3.01
C HIS A 56 10.74 -2.25 -4.17
N TYR A 57 11.83 -2.96 -3.87
CA TYR A 57 12.73 -3.41 -4.93
C TYR A 57 12.13 -4.53 -5.76
N SER A 58 11.22 -5.29 -5.19
CA SER A 58 10.56 -6.37 -5.92
C SER A 58 9.21 -5.94 -6.51
N ASP A 59 8.94 -4.63 -6.56
CA ASP A 59 7.73 -4.07 -7.17
C ASP A 59 6.45 -4.49 -6.47
N GLU A 60 6.52 -4.81 -5.18
CA GLU A 60 5.37 -5.32 -4.44
C GLU A 60 5.02 -4.50 -3.23
N ALA A 61 5.39 -3.23 -3.22
CA ALA A 61 5.11 -2.35 -2.09
C ALA A 61 4.94 -0.92 -2.53
N VAL A 62 4.14 -0.18 -1.76
CA VAL A 62 4.02 1.27 -1.90
C VAL A 62 3.94 1.89 -0.52
N ASP A 63 4.34 3.15 -0.43
CA ASP A 63 4.11 3.96 0.75
C ASP A 63 3.07 5.01 0.45
N LEU A 64 2.18 5.24 1.42
CA LEU A 64 1.11 6.23 1.31
C LEU A 64 1.30 7.28 2.40
N ARG A 65 1.01 8.52 2.07
CA ARG A 65 1.11 9.61 3.04
C ARG A 65 0.00 9.50 4.08
N SER A 66 0.39 9.41 5.34
CA SER A 66 -0.59 9.31 6.42
C SER A 66 -1.12 10.68 6.84
N ARG A 67 -0.32 11.73 6.64
CA ARG A 67 -0.70 13.09 7.06
C ARG A 67 -1.79 13.71 6.20
N SER A 68 -2.18 13.04 5.12
CA SER A 68 -3.30 13.50 4.31
C SER A 68 -4.63 13.38 5.05
N PHE A 69 -4.67 12.58 6.10
CA PHE A 69 -5.87 12.39 6.91
C PHE A 69 -5.85 13.34 8.09
N ARG A 70 -6.91 14.09 8.27
CA ARG A 70 -6.94 15.16 9.29
C ARG A 70 -6.95 14.64 10.71
N THR A 71 -7.58 13.50 10.94
CA THR A 71 -7.74 12.96 12.28
C THR A 71 -7.18 11.56 12.37
N ALA A 72 -6.82 11.16 13.59
CA ALA A 72 -6.38 9.79 13.83
C ALA A 72 -7.51 8.82 13.50
N GLU A 73 -8.74 9.21 13.76
CA GLU A 73 -9.88 8.37 13.48
C GLU A 73 -10.03 8.09 11.98
N SER A 74 -9.95 9.13 11.15
CA SER A 74 -10.07 8.94 9.71
C SER A 74 -8.90 8.14 9.16
N ARG A 75 -7.71 8.35 9.70
CA ARG A 75 -6.52 7.60 9.33
C ARG A 75 -6.69 6.11 9.62
N ASN A 76 -7.12 5.81 10.84
CA ASN A 76 -7.31 4.42 11.25
C ASN A 76 -8.43 3.75 10.47
N ARG A 77 -9.49 4.48 10.18
CA ARG A 77 -10.59 3.93 9.40
C ARG A 77 -10.16 3.56 7.99
N PHE A 78 -9.38 4.43 7.35
CA PHE A 78 -8.86 4.14 6.03
C PHE A 78 -7.97 2.90 6.06
N LEU A 79 -7.08 2.84 7.03
CA LEU A 79 -6.16 1.72 7.15
C LEU A 79 -6.90 0.40 7.37
N GLN A 80 -7.91 0.41 8.22
CA GLN A 80 -8.70 -0.80 8.48
C GLN A 80 -9.47 -1.25 7.24
N ARG A 81 -10.04 -0.29 6.51
CA ARG A 81 -10.75 -0.62 5.27
C ARG A 81 -9.79 -1.19 4.24
N LEU A 82 -8.59 -0.65 4.16
CA LEU A 82 -7.60 -1.13 3.21
C LEU A 82 -7.15 -2.54 3.58
N ARG A 83 -6.94 -2.81 4.87
CA ARG A 83 -6.62 -4.17 5.32
C ARG A 83 -7.70 -5.16 4.94
N ARG A 84 -8.95 -4.77 5.14
CA ARG A 84 -10.07 -5.63 4.82
C ARG A 84 -10.17 -5.90 3.33
N GLU A 85 -9.94 -4.87 2.54
CA GLU A 85 -10.00 -5.01 1.09
C GLU A 85 -8.89 -5.91 0.56
N LEU A 86 -7.69 -5.78 1.08
CA LEU A 86 -6.55 -6.53 0.59
C LEU A 86 -6.50 -7.97 1.11
N GLY A 87 -6.89 -8.16 2.37
CA GLY A 87 -6.88 -9.49 2.96
C GLY A 87 -5.51 -9.93 3.48
N PRO A 88 -5.42 -11.20 3.88
CA PRO A 88 -4.26 -11.66 4.68
C PRO A 88 -2.96 -11.84 3.90
N ALA A 89 -3.01 -11.81 2.57
CA ALA A 89 -1.78 -11.93 1.78
C ALA A 89 -0.98 -10.63 1.73
N PHE A 90 -1.51 -9.57 2.34
CA PHE A 90 -0.88 -8.26 2.33
C PHE A 90 -0.60 -7.78 3.74
N TRP A 91 0.45 -7.00 3.88
CA TRP A 91 0.84 -6.42 5.15
C TRP A 91 0.75 -4.90 5.03
N LEU A 92 0.08 -4.30 6.03
CA LEU A 92 -0.03 -2.86 6.17
C LEU A 92 0.53 -2.45 7.51
N ASP A 93 1.34 -1.40 7.50
CA ASP A 93 1.97 -0.90 8.71
C ASP A 93 1.94 0.62 8.71
N TYR A 94 1.75 1.19 9.90
CA TYR A 94 1.80 2.63 10.10
C TYR A 94 3.16 2.94 10.70
N GLU A 95 4.08 3.38 9.85
CA GLU A 95 5.48 3.53 10.24
C GLU A 95 5.78 4.96 10.64
N ARG A 96 6.64 5.09 11.62
CA ARG A 96 7.14 6.37 12.13
C ARG A 96 6.02 7.32 12.52
N ALA A 97 4.97 6.77 13.14
CA ALA A 97 3.81 7.53 13.57
C ALA A 97 4.22 8.69 14.46
N GLY A 98 3.59 9.86 14.24
CA GLY A 98 3.87 11.05 15.02
C GLY A 98 5.12 11.81 14.61
N THR A 99 5.83 11.37 13.58
CA THR A 99 7.01 12.06 13.10
C THR A 99 6.76 12.67 11.72
N PRO A 100 7.62 13.58 11.25
CA PRO A 100 7.47 14.12 9.89
C PRO A 100 7.61 13.08 8.79
N HIS A 101 8.10 11.88 9.11
CA HIS A 101 8.31 10.81 8.16
C HIS A 101 7.27 9.70 8.26
N GLU A 102 6.18 9.97 8.97
CA GLU A 102 5.15 8.94 9.10
C GLU A 102 4.51 8.62 7.76
N HIS A 103 4.17 7.36 7.59
CA HIS A 103 3.53 6.90 6.37
C HIS A 103 2.90 5.52 6.60
N PHE A 104 2.00 5.14 5.71
CA PHE A 104 1.51 3.76 5.66
C PHE A 104 2.37 3.00 4.67
N HIS A 105 2.84 1.85 5.07
CA HIS A 105 3.57 0.93 4.21
C HIS A 105 2.65 -0.23 3.85
N VAL A 106 2.51 -0.51 2.57
CA VAL A 106 1.63 -1.57 2.07
C VAL A 106 2.44 -2.49 1.18
N GLN A 107 2.43 -3.77 1.48
CA GLN A 107 3.20 -4.72 0.68
C GLN A 107 2.53 -6.08 0.62
N VAL A 108 2.94 -6.88 -0.35
CA VAL A 108 2.64 -8.30 -0.33
C VAL A 108 3.36 -8.89 0.87
N ARG A 109 2.66 -9.69 1.67
CA ARG A 109 3.23 -10.24 2.89
C ARG A 109 4.40 -11.15 2.53
N LYS A 110 5.46 -11.02 3.30
CA LYS A 110 6.66 -11.82 3.09
C LYS A 110 6.31 -13.30 3.16
N GLY A 111 6.82 -14.07 2.19
CA GLY A 111 6.49 -15.47 2.10
C GLY A 111 5.18 -15.78 1.38
N HIS A 112 4.49 -14.76 0.92
CA HIS A 112 3.24 -14.92 0.17
C HIS A 112 3.42 -14.45 -1.25
N THR A 113 2.58 -14.95 -2.14
CA THR A 113 2.53 -14.51 -3.51
C THR A 113 1.08 -14.27 -3.87
N TYR A 114 0.81 -13.10 -4.42
CA TYR A 114 -0.51 -12.81 -4.92
C TYR A 114 -0.60 -13.27 -6.37
N VAL A 115 -1.59 -14.12 -6.65
CA VAL A 115 -1.76 -14.69 -7.97
C VAL A 115 -3.15 -14.36 -8.48
N GLY A 116 -3.24 -13.41 -9.36
CA GLY A 116 -4.43 -13.00 -10.08
C GLY A 116 -5.75 -13.20 -9.37
N GLY A 117 -6.37 -12.21 -8.83
CA GLY A 117 -7.69 -12.25 -8.25
C GLY A 117 -7.87 -13.01 -6.95
N LEU A 118 -7.00 -13.96 -6.65
CA LEU A 118 -7.09 -14.73 -5.42
C LEU A 118 -5.82 -14.54 -4.62
N ALA A 119 -5.98 -14.10 -3.39
CA ALA A 119 -4.85 -14.03 -2.48
C ALA A 119 -4.64 -15.44 -1.92
N ARG A 120 -3.45 -15.94 -2.11
CA ARG A 120 -3.10 -17.25 -1.60
C ARG A 120 -1.98 -17.08 -0.59
N GLY A 121 -2.27 -17.42 0.63
CA GLY A 121 -1.21 -17.54 1.60
C GLY A 121 -0.35 -18.69 1.19
N GLY A 122 0.88 -18.72 1.52
CA GLY A 122 1.86 -19.70 1.08
C GLY A 122 1.41 -21.11 0.81
N ARG A 123 0.18 -21.35 0.42
CA ARG A 123 -0.30 -22.63 0.01
C ARG A 123 -1.34 -22.45 -1.06
N GLU A 124 -1.80 -23.13 -1.47
CA GLU A 124 -2.66 -22.77 -2.34
C GLU A 124 -3.85 -23.09 -2.32
N PRO A 125 -4.17 -22.64 -2.11
CA PRO A 125 -4.98 -22.62 -1.82
C PRO A 125 -5.73 -23.14 -2.15
N ARG A 126 -5.74 -23.07 -1.81
CA ARG A 126 -6.24 -23.13 -1.89
C ARG A 126 -6.51 -23.00 -2.82
N SER A 127 -6.51 -23.25 -3.43
CA SER A 127 -6.46 -23.05 -4.08
C SER A 127 -6.48 -23.17 -4.02
#